data_cbd1f8731393e9bb09c41f3e748d6f47
#
_entry.id   cbd1f8731393e9bb09c41f3e748d6f47
#
_cell.length_a   1.000
_cell.length_b   1.000
_cell.length_c   1.000
_cell.angle_alpha   90.00
_cell.angle_beta   90.00
_cell.angle_gamma   90.00
#
_symmetry.space_group_name_H-M   'P 1'
#
loop_
_entity.id
_entity.type
_entity.pdbx_description
1 polymer ?
#
loop_
_entity_poly.entity_id
_entity_poly.type
_entity_poly.pdbx_seq_one_letter_code
_entity_poly.pdbx_strand_id
1 'polypeptide(L)'
;MGARIGDRYEVSSAERERFELDGYVHLPGVLTEAELAEIDRVYDAFVRGDIAVEGRDLNDMVTGDFGTDPSGYVIFNVMLPRRYHPAWQGNVFERVGHSIAEQLCGEGMALDFDQLLAKQPGRDDAVFAWHQDQAYWIHTDDRRTATCWLAVDDSTLDNGCMQFLPGSHAEPVRPHRPAGESREERHTLVTDLR
;
A
#
# COMPACT_ATOMS: atom_id res chain seq x y z
N MET A 1 -11.91 -0.57 20.51
CA MET A 1 -11.39 -1.19 19.28
C MET A 1 -12.55 -1.68 18.46
N GLY A 2 -12.50 -1.50 17.14
CA GLY A 2 -13.45 -2.10 16.22
C GLY A 2 -13.39 -3.62 16.26
N ALA A 3 -14.26 -4.25 15.54
CA ALA A 3 -14.36 -5.70 15.54
C ALA A 3 -14.75 -6.26 14.17
N ARG A 4 -14.23 -7.44 13.85
CA ARG A 4 -14.67 -8.22 12.71
C ARG A 4 -16.06 -8.82 13.01
N ILE A 5 -17.02 -8.56 12.11
CA ILE A 5 -18.39 -9.13 12.18
C ILE A 5 -18.67 -9.79 10.83
N GLY A 6 -18.59 -11.11 10.78
CA GLY A 6 -18.68 -11.86 9.52
C GLY A 6 -17.54 -11.49 8.58
N ASP A 7 -17.88 -11.04 7.38
CA ASP A 7 -16.94 -10.61 6.33
C ASP A 7 -16.71 -9.08 6.32
N ARG A 8 -17.13 -8.38 7.36
CA ARG A 8 -17.01 -6.93 7.50
C ARG A 8 -16.26 -6.58 8.79
N TYR A 9 -15.46 -5.52 8.76
CA TYR A 9 -14.88 -4.89 9.95
C TYR A 9 -15.68 -3.63 10.31
N GLU A 10 -16.13 -3.54 11.55
CA GLU A 10 -16.78 -2.33 12.07
C GLU A 10 -15.76 -1.45 12.77
N VAL A 11 -15.53 -0.26 12.19
CA VAL A 11 -14.64 0.76 12.75
C VAL A 11 -15.32 1.40 13.96
N SER A 12 -14.66 1.38 15.12
CA SER A 12 -15.16 2.04 16.33
C SER A 12 -15.03 3.57 16.24
N SER A 13 -15.77 4.28 17.10
CA SER A 13 -15.67 5.75 17.20
C SER A 13 -14.25 6.20 17.55
N ALA A 14 -13.57 5.49 18.44
CA ALA A 14 -12.20 5.81 18.84
C ALA A 14 -11.19 5.63 17.69
N GLU A 15 -11.36 4.64 16.82
CA GLU A 15 -10.54 4.44 15.64
C GLU A 15 -10.80 5.52 14.60
N ARG A 16 -12.06 5.92 14.41
CA ARG A 16 -12.43 7.05 13.55
C ARG A 16 -11.83 8.36 14.04
N GLU A 17 -11.97 8.68 15.32
CA GLU A 17 -11.37 9.87 15.92
C GLU A 17 -9.84 9.88 15.75
N ARG A 18 -9.21 8.72 15.89
CA ARG A 18 -7.77 8.57 15.67
C ARG A 18 -7.38 8.83 14.23
N PHE A 19 -8.13 8.27 13.27
CA PHE A 19 -7.91 8.50 11.85
C PHE A 19 -8.09 9.99 11.49
N GLU A 20 -9.12 10.63 12.01
CA GLU A 20 -9.37 12.07 11.79
C GLU A 20 -8.26 12.96 12.37
N LEU A 21 -7.72 12.58 13.55
CA LEU A 21 -6.67 13.33 14.23
C LEU A 21 -5.30 13.14 13.58
N ASP A 22 -4.91 11.90 13.33
CA ASP A 22 -3.56 11.53 12.91
C ASP A 22 -3.40 11.39 11.41
N GLY A 23 -4.50 11.17 10.65
CA GLY A 23 -4.49 10.88 9.22
C GLY A 23 -4.20 9.43 8.88
N TYR A 24 -4.06 8.58 9.88
CA TYR A 24 -3.94 7.14 9.75
C TYR A 24 -4.47 6.41 10.98
N VAL A 25 -4.78 5.14 10.82
CA VAL A 25 -5.18 4.27 11.94
C VAL A 25 -4.69 2.85 11.70
N HIS A 26 -4.15 2.23 12.74
CA HIS A 26 -3.79 0.82 12.72
C HIS A 26 -4.98 0.00 13.24
N LEU A 27 -5.45 -0.94 12.43
CA LEU A 27 -6.61 -1.78 12.71
C LEU A 27 -6.15 -3.26 12.81
N PRO A 28 -5.90 -3.77 14.01
CA PRO A 28 -5.48 -5.16 14.18
C PRO A 28 -6.67 -6.11 14.02
N GLY A 29 -6.39 -7.32 13.53
CA GLY A 29 -7.39 -8.40 13.43
C GLY A 29 -8.49 -8.15 12.39
N VAL A 30 -8.18 -7.37 11.34
CA VAL A 30 -9.11 -7.10 10.23
C VAL A 30 -9.38 -8.37 9.41
N LEU A 31 -8.38 -9.21 9.22
CA LEU A 31 -8.49 -10.52 8.59
C LEU A 31 -8.25 -11.63 9.62
N THR A 32 -8.88 -12.77 9.39
CA THR A 32 -8.55 -14.00 10.11
C THR A 32 -7.25 -14.59 9.58
N GLU A 33 -6.60 -15.47 10.35
CA GLU A 33 -5.40 -16.17 9.90
C GLU A 33 -5.62 -16.98 8.61
N ALA A 34 -6.79 -17.59 8.45
CA ALA A 34 -7.13 -18.33 7.25
C ALA A 34 -7.27 -17.43 6.01
N GLU A 35 -7.90 -16.26 6.18
CA GLU A 35 -8.03 -15.26 5.11
C GLU A 35 -6.67 -14.66 4.74
N LEU A 36 -5.83 -14.37 5.74
CA LEU A 36 -4.47 -13.90 5.50
C LEU A 36 -3.64 -14.94 4.76
N ALA A 37 -3.73 -16.22 5.13
CA ALA A 37 -3.01 -17.30 4.47
C ALA A 37 -3.44 -17.48 2.99
N GLU A 38 -4.69 -17.17 2.64
CA GLU A 38 -5.11 -17.16 1.23
C GLU A 38 -4.49 -16.01 0.44
N ILE A 39 -4.41 -14.82 1.04
CA ILE A 39 -3.72 -13.66 0.44
C ILE A 39 -2.24 -13.98 0.28
N ASP A 40 -1.60 -14.47 1.33
CA ASP A 40 -0.17 -14.83 1.36
C ASP A 40 0.19 -15.84 0.27
N ARG A 41 -0.60 -16.88 0.07
CA ARG A 41 -0.38 -17.87 -0.98
C ARG A 41 -0.31 -17.25 -2.38
N VAL A 42 -1.16 -16.27 -2.68
CA VAL A 42 -1.17 -15.59 -3.98
C VAL A 42 -0.04 -14.57 -4.06
N TYR A 43 0.22 -13.85 -2.96
CA TYR A 43 1.37 -12.96 -2.82
C TYR A 43 2.67 -13.70 -3.14
N ASP A 44 2.89 -14.82 -2.51
CA ASP A 44 4.02 -15.71 -2.73
C ASP A 44 4.13 -16.20 -4.18
N ALA A 45 3.00 -16.52 -4.82
CA ALA A 45 2.98 -16.94 -6.22
C ALA A 45 3.47 -15.84 -7.18
N PHE A 46 3.15 -14.58 -6.88
CA PHE A 46 3.74 -13.44 -7.60
C PHE A 46 5.23 -13.31 -7.34
N VAL A 47 5.67 -13.36 -6.08
CA VAL A 47 7.08 -13.20 -5.71
C VAL A 47 7.95 -14.32 -6.30
N ARG A 48 7.44 -15.55 -6.37
CA ARG A 48 8.14 -16.69 -7.00
C ARG A 48 8.07 -16.69 -8.54
N GLY A 49 7.26 -15.82 -9.15
CA GLY A 49 7.06 -15.79 -10.59
C GLY A 49 6.12 -16.90 -11.13
N ASP A 50 5.38 -17.58 -10.25
CA ASP A 50 4.37 -18.56 -10.66
C ASP A 50 3.19 -17.88 -11.40
N ILE A 51 2.96 -16.60 -11.11
CA ILE A 51 2.04 -15.74 -11.83
C ILE A 51 2.87 -14.73 -12.62
N ALA A 52 2.81 -14.86 -13.95
CA ALA A 52 3.56 -13.99 -14.85
C ALA A 52 2.97 -12.56 -14.87
N VAL A 53 3.85 -11.56 -14.77
CA VAL A 53 3.51 -10.15 -14.88
C VAL A 53 4.30 -9.55 -16.04
N GLU A 54 3.64 -8.80 -16.89
CA GLU A 54 4.22 -8.30 -18.13
C GLU A 54 4.69 -6.84 -18.03
N GLY A 55 5.77 -6.56 -18.73
CA GLY A 55 6.24 -5.20 -18.97
C GLY A 55 6.64 -4.46 -17.70
N ARG A 56 6.21 -3.20 -17.59
CA ARG A 56 6.55 -2.30 -16.49
C ARG A 56 5.75 -2.53 -15.22
N ASP A 57 4.71 -3.36 -15.28
CA ASP A 57 3.90 -3.67 -14.11
C ASP A 57 4.66 -4.56 -13.10
N LEU A 58 5.76 -5.21 -13.53
CA LEU A 58 6.76 -5.82 -12.65
C LEU A 58 8.04 -5.00 -12.70
N ASN A 59 8.39 -4.37 -11.61
CA ASN A 59 9.56 -3.50 -11.54
C ASN A 59 10.21 -3.47 -10.15
N ASP A 60 11.44 -2.97 -10.09
CA ASP A 60 12.07 -2.57 -8.85
C ASP A 60 11.61 -1.15 -8.48
N MET A 61 10.91 -1.02 -7.37
CA MET A 61 10.36 0.27 -6.94
C MET A 61 11.44 1.30 -6.59
N VAL A 62 12.65 0.87 -6.27
CA VAL A 62 13.77 1.77 -5.92
C VAL A 62 14.52 2.25 -7.16
N THR A 63 14.89 1.34 -8.06
CA THR A 63 15.69 1.66 -9.24
C THR A 63 14.84 2.00 -10.47
N GLY A 64 13.61 1.53 -10.51
CA GLY A 64 12.72 1.62 -11.67
C GLY A 64 13.04 0.59 -12.76
N ASP A 65 13.97 -0.31 -12.51
CA ASP A 65 14.32 -1.37 -13.45
C ASP A 65 13.14 -2.31 -13.69
N PHE A 66 12.96 -2.73 -14.93
CA PHE A 66 11.96 -3.72 -15.33
C PHE A 66 12.51 -4.62 -16.43
N GLY A 67 11.92 -5.80 -16.58
CA GLY A 67 12.35 -6.76 -17.60
C GLY A 67 13.70 -7.42 -17.31
N THR A 68 14.25 -7.24 -16.12
CA THR A 68 15.43 -7.92 -15.59
C THR A 68 15.03 -9.04 -14.63
N ASP A 69 16.00 -9.82 -14.13
CA ASP A 69 15.73 -10.85 -13.14
C ASP A 69 15.22 -10.21 -11.82
N PRO A 70 13.97 -10.48 -11.40
CA PRO A 70 13.40 -9.89 -10.20
C PRO A 70 14.12 -10.29 -8.90
N SER A 71 14.93 -11.33 -8.91
CA SER A 71 15.72 -11.73 -7.73
C SER A 71 16.75 -10.68 -7.32
N GLY A 72 17.10 -9.77 -8.24
CA GLY A 72 18.00 -8.65 -7.98
C GLY A 72 17.30 -7.37 -7.50
N TYR A 73 15.97 -7.33 -7.50
CA TYR A 73 15.23 -6.14 -7.10
C TYR A 73 15.43 -5.81 -5.62
N VAL A 74 15.50 -4.53 -5.32
CA VAL A 74 15.57 -4.01 -3.94
C VAL A 74 14.21 -4.09 -3.28
N ILE A 75 13.21 -3.56 -3.97
CA ILE A 75 11.79 -3.69 -3.60
C ILE A 75 11.04 -4.23 -4.81
N PHE A 76 10.68 -5.50 -4.73
CA PHE A 76 9.83 -6.16 -5.71
C PHE A 76 8.45 -5.49 -5.74
N ASN A 77 8.02 -5.07 -6.90
CA ASN A 77 6.76 -4.38 -7.07
C ASN A 77 5.96 -4.97 -8.22
N VAL A 78 4.71 -5.33 -7.93
CA VAL A 78 3.69 -5.67 -8.94
C VAL A 78 2.59 -4.63 -8.89
N MET A 79 2.43 -3.89 -9.98
CA MET A 79 1.32 -2.97 -10.18
C MET A 79 0.11 -3.73 -10.73
N LEU A 80 -1.06 -3.42 -10.22
CA LEU A 80 -2.35 -3.99 -10.66
C LEU A 80 -2.37 -5.54 -10.64
N PRO A 81 -2.00 -6.21 -9.52
CA PRO A 81 -1.93 -7.66 -9.45
C PRO A 81 -3.24 -8.36 -9.84
N ARG A 82 -4.40 -7.74 -9.59
CA ARG A 82 -5.71 -8.26 -10.01
C ARG A 82 -5.87 -8.40 -11.53
N ARG A 83 -5.07 -7.67 -12.32
CA ARG A 83 -5.04 -7.79 -13.79
C ARG A 83 -4.43 -9.12 -14.23
N TYR A 84 -3.40 -9.57 -13.52
CA TYR A 84 -2.64 -10.79 -13.81
C TYR A 84 -3.20 -12.01 -13.11
N HIS A 85 -3.95 -11.82 -12.04
CA HIS A 85 -4.68 -12.87 -11.33
C HIS A 85 -6.15 -12.46 -11.10
N PRO A 86 -7.02 -12.60 -12.13
CA PRO A 86 -8.41 -12.15 -12.07
C PRO A 86 -9.24 -12.75 -10.93
N ALA A 87 -8.89 -13.97 -10.48
CA ALA A 87 -9.53 -14.59 -9.33
C ALA A 87 -9.31 -13.81 -8.01
N TRP A 88 -8.37 -12.88 -8.00
CA TRP A 88 -8.11 -12.00 -6.85
C TRP A 88 -9.01 -10.76 -6.80
N GLN A 89 -9.77 -10.50 -7.85
CA GLN A 89 -10.75 -9.41 -7.85
C GLN A 89 -11.85 -9.72 -6.82
N GLY A 90 -12.15 -8.75 -5.98
CA GLY A 90 -13.12 -8.90 -4.90
C GLY A 90 -12.67 -9.88 -3.81
N ASN A 91 -11.34 -10.07 -3.62
CA ASN A 91 -10.83 -10.85 -2.51
C ASN A 91 -11.25 -10.26 -1.15
N VAL A 92 -11.02 -11.00 -0.08
CA VAL A 92 -11.45 -10.59 1.26
C VAL A 92 -10.86 -9.26 1.70
N PHE A 93 -9.58 -9.01 1.40
CA PHE A 93 -8.94 -7.74 1.76
C PHE A 93 -9.53 -6.56 0.99
N GLU A 94 -9.79 -6.72 -0.31
CA GLU A 94 -10.47 -5.69 -1.13
C GLU A 94 -11.85 -5.33 -0.54
N ARG A 95 -12.68 -6.33 -0.24
CA ARG A 95 -14.03 -6.08 0.31
C ARG A 95 -13.99 -5.41 1.69
N VAL A 96 -13.13 -5.89 2.56
CA VAL A 96 -13.01 -5.34 3.92
C VAL A 96 -12.37 -3.96 3.89
N GLY A 97 -11.32 -3.76 3.11
CA GLY A 97 -10.67 -2.47 2.92
C GLY A 97 -11.61 -1.42 2.35
N HIS A 98 -12.40 -1.77 1.33
CA HIS A 98 -13.44 -0.90 0.79
C HIS A 98 -14.46 -0.49 1.86
N SER A 99 -14.97 -1.44 2.65
CA SER A 99 -15.91 -1.14 3.72
C SER A 99 -15.30 -0.24 4.81
N ILE A 100 -14.02 -0.41 5.14
CA ILE A 100 -13.30 0.47 6.09
C ILE A 100 -13.14 1.85 5.50
N ALA A 101 -12.74 1.97 4.24
CA ALA A 101 -12.59 3.25 3.56
C ALA A 101 -13.90 4.06 3.54
N GLU A 102 -15.03 3.42 3.26
CA GLU A 102 -16.34 4.08 3.32
C GLU A 102 -16.72 4.53 4.74
N GLN A 103 -16.37 3.74 5.75
CA GLN A 103 -16.63 4.12 7.14
C GLN A 103 -15.78 5.30 7.60
N LEU A 104 -14.57 5.45 7.09
CA LEU A 104 -13.63 6.51 7.47
C LEU A 104 -13.77 7.76 6.60
N CYS A 105 -13.95 7.60 5.30
CA CYS A 105 -13.95 8.70 4.33
C CYS A 105 -15.33 9.05 3.78
N GLY A 106 -16.37 8.27 4.10
CA GLY A 106 -17.73 8.42 3.59
C GLY A 106 -18.05 7.54 2.39
N GLU A 107 -19.32 7.46 2.06
CA GLU A 107 -19.84 6.60 0.98
C GLU A 107 -19.30 7.00 -0.41
N GLY A 108 -19.30 6.02 -1.33
CA GLY A 108 -18.93 6.23 -2.73
C GLY A 108 -17.44 6.07 -3.00
N MET A 109 -16.68 5.50 -2.07
CA MET A 109 -15.30 5.11 -2.32
C MET A 109 -15.26 3.97 -3.35
N ALA A 110 -14.26 4.00 -4.23
CA ALA A 110 -14.03 2.96 -5.21
C ALA A 110 -12.55 2.59 -5.23
N LEU A 111 -12.25 1.31 -5.48
CA LEU A 111 -10.86 0.90 -5.63
C LEU A 111 -10.34 1.38 -6.99
N ASP A 112 -9.40 2.31 -6.95
CA ASP A 112 -8.73 2.87 -8.11
C ASP A 112 -7.49 2.06 -8.51
N PHE A 113 -6.65 1.74 -7.52
CA PHE A 113 -5.34 1.14 -7.74
C PHE A 113 -5.04 0.08 -6.69
N ASP A 114 -4.35 -1.00 -7.08
CA ASP A 114 -3.80 -2.01 -6.18
C ASP A 114 -2.34 -2.30 -6.52
N GLN A 115 -1.58 -2.67 -5.51
CA GLN A 115 -0.15 -2.89 -5.61
C GLN A 115 0.29 -3.96 -4.62
N LEU A 116 1.29 -4.74 -5.02
CA LEU A 116 1.96 -5.73 -4.17
C LEU A 116 3.42 -5.35 -4.07
N LEU A 117 3.92 -5.27 -2.86
CA LEU A 117 5.30 -4.90 -2.56
C LEU A 117 5.97 -5.96 -1.71
N ALA A 118 7.22 -6.32 -2.05
CA ALA A 118 8.07 -7.16 -1.21
C ALA A 118 9.46 -6.55 -1.08
N LYS A 119 9.86 -6.22 0.15
CA LYS A 119 11.24 -5.87 0.48
C LYS A 119 12.06 -7.14 0.52
N GLN A 120 13.15 -7.17 -0.23
CA GLN A 120 14.00 -8.34 -0.27
C GLN A 120 14.79 -8.50 1.05
N PRO A 121 14.94 -9.72 1.57
CA PRO A 121 15.72 -9.96 2.78
C PRO A 121 17.17 -9.50 2.65
N GLY A 122 17.73 -8.94 3.74
CA GLY A 122 19.12 -8.52 3.79
C GLY A 122 19.45 -7.26 2.96
N ARG A 123 18.44 -6.45 2.61
CA ARG A 123 18.59 -5.21 1.85
C ARG A 123 18.33 -4.00 2.75
N ASP A 124 19.41 -3.38 3.24
CA ASP A 124 19.31 -2.15 4.06
C ASP A 124 18.90 -0.92 3.23
N ASP A 125 19.01 -1.01 1.90
CA ASP A 125 18.62 0.01 0.94
C ASP A 125 17.13 -0.07 0.52
N ALA A 126 16.38 -1.05 1.00
CA ALA A 126 14.96 -1.23 0.74
C ALA A 126 14.09 -0.25 1.56
N VAL A 127 14.31 1.05 1.33
CA VAL A 127 13.66 2.14 2.07
C VAL A 127 12.86 3.02 1.12
N PHE A 128 11.61 3.27 1.47
CA PHE A 128 10.84 4.35 0.86
C PHE A 128 11.16 5.67 1.56
N ALA A 129 11.50 6.69 0.77
CA ALA A 129 11.66 8.04 1.30
C ALA A 129 10.31 8.62 1.76
N TRP A 130 10.35 9.59 2.67
CA TRP A 130 9.16 10.31 3.11
C TRP A 130 8.48 11.01 1.94
N HIS A 131 7.18 10.79 1.80
CA HIS A 131 6.35 11.39 0.76
C HIS A 131 4.90 11.52 1.26
N GLN A 132 4.09 12.22 0.49
CA GLN A 132 2.64 12.24 0.65
C GLN A 132 2.04 11.58 -0.60
N ASP A 133 1.19 10.58 -0.42
CA ASP A 133 0.55 9.85 -1.53
C ASP A 133 -0.19 10.79 -2.47
N GLN A 134 -0.80 11.85 -1.94
CA GLN A 134 -1.51 12.86 -2.73
C GLN A 134 -0.62 13.55 -3.80
N ALA A 135 0.70 13.49 -3.66
CA ALA A 135 1.62 14.03 -4.68
C ALA A 135 1.66 13.19 -5.97
N TYR A 136 1.20 11.94 -5.91
CA TYR A 136 1.12 11.03 -7.07
C TYR A 136 -0.23 11.10 -7.78
N TRP A 137 -1.28 11.50 -7.06
CA TRP A 137 -2.65 11.41 -7.58
C TRP A 137 -3.01 12.61 -8.44
N ILE A 138 -3.91 12.38 -9.38
CA ILE A 138 -4.51 13.46 -10.16
C ILE A 138 -5.34 14.35 -9.24
N HIS A 139 -5.35 15.64 -9.55
CA HIS A 139 -6.21 16.58 -8.84
C HIS A 139 -7.66 16.44 -9.31
N THR A 140 -8.55 16.11 -8.38
CA THR A 140 -9.98 16.03 -8.58
C THR A 140 -10.69 16.95 -7.57
N ASP A 141 -11.96 17.26 -7.82
CA ASP A 141 -12.77 18.03 -6.88
C ASP A 141 -13.02 17.22 -5.59
N ASP A 142 -13.24 15.92 -5.71
CA ASP A 142 -13.28 15.00 -4.57
C ASP A 142 -11.84 14.57 -4.22
N ARG A 143 -11.38 15.02 -3.07
CA ARG A 143 -10.03 14.74 -2.55
C ARG A 143 -10.00 13.63 -1.53
N ARG A 144 -11.11 12.93 -1.31
CA ARG A 144 -11.13 11.81 -0.39
C ARG A 144 -10.36 10.66 -1.00
N THR A 145 -9.28 10.28 -0.34
CA THR A 145 -8.48 9.10 -0.68
C THR A 145 -8.18 8.30 0.57
N ALA A 146 -8.10 6.99 0.45
CA ALA A 146 -7.67 6.11 1.52
C ALA A 146 -6.79 5.02 0.93
N THR A 147 -5.59 4.86 1.47
CA THR A 147 -4.71 3.74 1.18
C THR A 147 -4.89 2.69 2.27
N CYS A 148 -5.34 1.51 1.91
CA CYS A 148 -5.41 0.36 2.80
C CYS A 148 -4.15 -0.49 2.58
N TRP A 149 -3.31 -0.58 3.60
CA TRP A 149 -2.10 -1.40 3.57
C TRP A 149 -2.26 -2.62 4.47
N LEU A 150 -1.92 -3.79 3.95
CA LEU A 150 -1.95 -5.07 4.66
C LEU A 150 -0.53 -5.59 4.84
N ALA A 151 -0.15 -5.87 6.08
CA ALA A 151 1.04 -6.64 6.39
C ALA A 151 0.74 -8.12 6.15
N VAL A 152 1.40 -8.73 5.15
CA VAL A 152 1.32 -10.16 4.90
C VAL A 152 2.26 -10.90 5.85
N ASP A 153 3.46 -10.36 6.05
CA ASP A 153 4.43 -10.79 7.06
C ASP A 153 4.43 -9.87 8.28
N ASP A 154 5.05 -10.31 9.37
CA ASP A 154 5.31 -9.48 10.54
C ASP A 154 6.09 -8.22 10.14
N SER A 155 5.49 -7.05 10.35
CA SER A 155 6.06 -5.78 9.95
C SER A 155 6.46 -4.95 11.18
N THR A 156 7.77 -4.75 11.33
CA THR A 156 8.40 -4.09 12.48
C THR A 156 9.35 -2.97 12.04
N LEU A 157 9.83 -2.18 12.99
CA LEU A 157 10.86 -1.17 12.70
C LEU A 157 12.14 -1.79 12.15
N ASP A 158 12.49 -2.98 12.61
CA ASP A 158 13.72 -3.67 12.21
C ASP A 158 13.69 -4.19 10.77
N ASN A 159 12.49 -4.50 10.26
CA ASN A 159 12.33 -4.97 8.87
C ASN A 159 11.68 -3.94 7.95
N GLY A 160 11.57 -2.68 8.40
CA GLY A 160 11.16 -1.57 7.57
C GLY A 160 9.66 -1.42 7.40
N CYS A 161 8.90 -1.51 8.50
CA CYS A 161 7.48 -1.20 8.50
C CYS A 161 7.18 0.22 7.99
N MET A 162 5.96 0.43 7.57
CA MET A 162 5.48 1.77 7.22
C MET A 162 5.48 2.68 8.45
N GLN A 163 5.87 3.94 8.27
CA GLN A 163 5.90 4.96 9.31
C GLN A 163 5.11 6.17 8.84
N PHE A 164 4.42 6.83 9.77
CA PHE A 164 3.57 7.97 9.49
C PHE A 164 3.94 9.16 10.37
N LEU A 165 3.78 10.37 9.83
CA LEU A 165 3.85 11.61 10.60
C LEU A 165 2.43 12.02 11.01
N PRO A 166 2.06 11.88 12.29
CA PRO A 166 0.71 12.19 12.73
C PRO A 166 0.29 13.62 12.38
N GLY A 167 -0.93 13.80 11.91
CA GLY A 167 -1.51 15.09 11.58
C GLY A 167 -1.07 15.70 10.25
N SER A 168 -0.09 15.10 9.55
CA SER A 168 0.45 15.66 8.29
C SER A 168 -0.56 15.68 7.14
N HIS A 169 -1.62 14.89 7.21
CA HIS A 169 -2.72 14.87 6.24
C HIS A 169 -3.53 16.18 6.21
N ALA A 170 -3.53 16.93 7.30
CA ALA A 170 -4.20 18.22 7.41
C ALA A 170 -3.36 19.38 6.83
N GLU A 171 -2.09 19.13 6.50
CA GLU A 171 -1.20 20.10 5.89
C GLU A 171 -1.38 20.13 4.36
N PRO A 172 -1.04 21.24 3.69
CA PRO A 172 -0.93 21.26 2.24
C PRO A 172 0.10 20.22 1.75
N VAL A 173 -0.09 19.72 0.53
CA VAL A 173 0.91 18.86 -0.11
C VAL A 173 2.21 19.64 -0.23
N ARG A 174 3.26 19.12 0.38
CA ARG A 174 4.60 19.71 0.39
C ARG A 174 5.23 19.60 -1.01
N PRO A 175 6.22 20.44 -1.32
CA PRO A 175 7.01 20.23 -2.53
C PRO A 175 7.66 18.85 -2.54
N HIS A 176 7.51 18.14 -3.64
CA HIS A 176 8.11 16.83 -3.86
C HIS A 176 9.11 16.91 -5.01
N ARG A 177 10.17 16.14 -4.91
CA ARG A 177 11.17 15.96 -5.96
C ARG A 177 11.38 14.47 -6.22
N PRO A 178 11.85 14.07 -7.41
CA PRO A 178 12.25 12.69 -7.64
C PRO A 178 13.31 12.24 -6.64
N ALA A 179 13.23 11.02 -6.16
CA ALA A 179 14.23 10.44 -5.26
C ALA A 179 15.59 10.19 -5.95
N GLY A 180 15.62 10.22 -7.30
CA GLY A 180 16.83 10.11 -8.12
C GLY A 180 17.24 11.42 -8.78
N GLU A 181 18.26 11.36 -9.64
CA GLU A 181 18.76 12.51 -10.37
C GLU A 181 17.81 12.98 -11.48
N SER A 182 17.00 12.07 -12.03
CA SER A 182 15.95 12.40 -13.01
C SER A 182 14.61 11.73 -12.67
N ARG A 183 13.52 12.38 -13.12
CA ARG A 183 12.16 11.85 -12.97
C ARG A 183 11.91 10.60 -13.82
N GLU A 184 12.72 10.40 -14.85
CA GLU A 184 12.63 9.24 -15.75
C GLU A 184 13.29 8.00 -15.15
N GLU A 185 14.24 8.19 -14.21
CA GLU A 185 15.03 7.13 -13.60
C GLU A 185 14.42 6.57 -12.32
N ARG A 186 13.55 7.32 -11.63
CA ARG A 186 12.91 6.85 -10.39
C ARG A 186 11.46 7.29 -10.31
N HIS A 187 10.60 6.33 -10.06
CA HIS A 187 9.17 6.56 -9.86
C HIS A 187 8.83 7.07 -8.46
N THR A 188 9.77 7.09 -7.54
CA THR A 188 9.55 7.52 -6.15
C THR A 188 9.75 9.01 -5.98
N LEU A 189 8.80 9.65 -5.32
CA LEU A 189 8.87 11.03 -4.88
C LEU A 189 9.36 11.12 -3.44
N VAL A 190 10.02 12.21 -3.11
CA VAL A 190 10.51 12.48 -1.76
C VAL A 190 10.22 13.93 -1.36
N THR A 191 9.87 14.12 -0.10
CA THR A 191 9.74 15.45 0.53
C THR A 191 10.54 15.52 1.82
N ASP A 192 10.91 16.72 2.22
CA ASP A 192 11.59 16.95 3.49
C ASP A 192 10.57 17.11 4.63
N LEU A 193 10.88 16.56 5.80
CA LEU A 193 10.03 16.66 6.99
C LEU A 193 10.15 17.99 7.75
N ARG A 194 10.93 18.95 7.24
CA ARG A 194 11.20 20.24 7.90
C ARG A 194 10.17 21.29 7.57
#